data_58cdd7cac34930c57d05ae684e010e95
#
_entry.id   58cdd7cac34930c57d05ae684e010e95
#
_cell.length_a   1.000
_cell.length_b   1.000
_cell.length_c   1.000
_cell.angle_alpha   90.00
_cell.angle_beta   90.00
_cell.angle_gamma   90.00
#
_symmetry.space_group_name_H-M   'P 1'
#
loop_
_entity.id
_entity.type
_entity.pdbx_description
1 polymer ?
#
loop_
_entity_poly.entity_id
_entity_poly.type
_entity_poly.pdbx_seq_one_letter_code
_entity_poly.pdbx_strand_id
1 'polypeptide(L)'
;MEALPPDKYQTVKEIHMNKTLMSIVLLLGFAVLVGLSVASFAAESVGNVVHDTIITSTVKAELAKDVRLETLTDIEVSTTQGVVTLTGKVHNREEKAMVEQKVRDVKGVVKVNNELQIVSP
;
A
#
# COMPACT_ATOMS: atom_id res chain seq x y z
N MET A 1 47.82 -30.82 -38.08
CA MET A 1 46.72 -30.03 -37.53
C MET A 1 46.63 -30.23 -36.04
N GLU A 2 46.84 -29.20 -35.35
CA GLU A 2 46.77 -29.24 -33.93
C GLU A 2 45.32 -29.22 -33.46
N ALA A 3 44.97 -30.16 -32.62
CA ALA A 3 43.74 -30.11 -31.94
C ALA A 3 43.73 -28.92 -30.98
N LEU A 4 42.61 -28.28 -30.79
CA LEU A 4 42.48 -27.22 -29.81
C LEU A 4 42.88 -27.74 -28.43
N PRO A 5 43.63 -26.97 -27.67
CA PRO A 5 44.00 -27.41 -26.34
C PRO A 5 42.77 -27.71 -25.50
N PRO A 6 42.74 -28.86 -24.81
CA PRO A 6 41.62 -29.24 -23.99
C PRO A 6 41.33 -28.26 -22.84
N ASP A 7 42.29 -27.44 -22.53
CA ASP A 7 42.15 -26.45 -21.46
C ASP A 7 41.00 -25.49 -21.65
N LYS A 8 40.71 -25.09 -22.88
CA LYS A 8 39.60 -24.20 -23.16
C LYS A 8 38.25 -24.81 -22.82
N TYR A 9 38.11 -26.07 -23.10
CA TYR A 9 36.88 -26.81 -22.80
C TYR A 9 36.77 -27.15 -21.33
N GLN A 10 37.90 -27.41 -20.71
CA GLN A 10 37.97 -27.69 -19.28
C GLN A 10 37.64 -26.48 -18.45
N THR A 11 38.00 -25.30 -18.88
CA THR A 11 37.66 -24.06 -18.16
C THR A 11 36.14 -23.87 -18.06
N VAL A 12 35.42 -24.12 -19.12
CA VAL A 12 33.96 -24.05 -19.11
C VAL A 12 33.36 -25.11 -18.20
N LYS A 13 33.89 -26.32 -18.20
CA LYS A 13 33.46 -27.38 -17.30
C LYS A 13 33.74 -27.06 -15.83
N GLU A 14 34.89 -26.45 -15.56
CA GLU A 14 35.22 -26.03 -14.21
C GLU A 14 34.26 -25.01 -13.65
N ILE A 15 33.82 -24.08 -14.48
CA ILE A 15 32.79 -23.10 -14.09
C ILE A 15 31.48 -23.80 -13.74
N HIS A 16 31.07 -24.79 -14.52
CA HIS A 16 29.86 -25.54 -14.24
C HIS A 16 29.97 -26.46 -13.04
N MET A 17 31.16 -26.96 -12.76
CA MET A 17 31.39 -27.91 -11.67
C MET A 17 31.81 -27.26 -10.36
N ASN A 18 31.87 -25.96 -10.32
CA ASN A 18 32.22 -25.25 -9.11
C ASN A 18 31.10 -25.42 -8.07
N LYS A 19 31.41 -26.09 -7.00
CA LYS A 19 30.45 -26.35 -5.90
C LYS A 19 29.94 -25.07 -5.28
N THR A 20 30.76 -24.03 -5.25
CA THR A 20 30.38 -22.72 -4.72
C THR A 20 29.28 -22.08 -5.55
N LEU A 21 29.38 -22.15 -6.88
CA LEU A 21 28.36 -21.64 -7.80
C LEU A 21 27.06 -22.44 -7.69
N MET A 22 27.14 -23.75 -7.59
CA MET A 22 25.95 -24.60 -7.40
C MET A 22 25.26 -24.28 -6.08
N SER A 23 26.06 -24.07 -5.03
CA SER A 23 25.53 -23.70 -3.72
C SER A 23 24.82 -22.34 -3.75
N ILE A 24 25.37 -21.36 -4.44
CA ILE A 24 24.75 -20.05 -4.63
C ILE A 24 23.44 -20.17 -5.43
N VAL A 25 23.44 -20.93 -6.49
CA VAL A 25 22.24 -21.16 -7.31
C VAL A 25 21.13 -21.85 -6.51
N LEU A 26 21.49 -22.84 -5.70
CA LEU A 26 20.53 -23.52 -4.81
C LEU A 26 19.98 -22.56 -3.75
N LEU A 27 20.81 -21.73 -3.16
CA LEU A 27 20.40 -20.72 -2.19
C LEU A 27 19.48 -19.68 -2.82
N LEU A 28 19.81 -19.20 -4.00
CA LEU A 28 18.98 -18.26 -4.75
C LEU A 28 17.63 -18.89 -5.14
N GLY A 29 17.63 -20.16 -5.58
CA GLY A 29 16.42 -20.88 -5.89
C GLY A 29 15.51 -21.06 -4.69
N PHE A 30 16.08 -21.36 -3.55
CA PHE A 30 15.33 -21.48 -2.31
C PHE A 30 14.77 -20.13 -1.85
N ALA A 31 15.55 -19.07 -1.95
CA ALA A 31 15.11 -17.72 -1.63
C ALA A 31 13.95 -17.26 -2.52
N VAL A 32 13.98 -17.59 -3.81
CA VAL A 32 12.90 -17.30 -4.75
C VAL A 32 11.62 -18.03 -4.37
N LEU A 33 11.71 -19.30 -3.98
CA LEU A 33 10.55 -20.08 -3.54
C LEU A 33 9.92 -19.54 -2.27
N VAL A 34 10.74 -19.21 -1.29
CA VAL A 34 10.28 -18.59 -0.05
C VAL A 34 9.78 -17.17 -0.30
N GLY A 35 10.46 -16.44 -1.17
CA GLY A 35 10.08 -15.10 -1.58
C GLY A 35 8.71 -15.05 -2.25
N LEU A 36 8.38 -16.02 -3.10
CA LEU A 36 7.08 -16.11 -3.72
C LEU A 36 5.95 -16.32 -2.71
N SER A 37 6.18 -17.14 -1.68
CA SER A 37 5.20 -17.38 -0.63
C SER A 37 4.97 -16.13 0.22
N VAL A 38 6.03 -15.43 0.58
CA VAL A 38 5.96 -14.18 1.34
C VAL A 38 5.37 -13.05 0.48
N ALA A 39 5.71 -13.01 -0.80
CA ALA A 39 5.17 -12.01 -1.72
C ALA A 39 3.66 -12.14 -1.92
N SER A 40 3.13 -13.36 -1.94
CA SER A 40 1.68 -13.57 -2.03
C SER A 40 0.95 -13.03 -0.80
N PHE A 41 1.50 -13.23 0.38
CA PHE A 41 0.95 -12.72 1.63
C PHE A 41 1.08 -11.18 1.69
N ALA A 42 2.25 -10.65 1.31
CA ALA A 42 2.49 -9.21 1.28
C ALA A 42 1.63 -8.50 0.22
N ALA A 43 1.35 -9.12 -0.91
CA ALA A 43 0.53 -8.55 -1.98
C ALA A 43 -0.91 -8.31 -1.52
N GLU A 44 -1.48 -9.21 -0.73
CA GLU A 44 -2.81 -9.04 -0.15
C GLU A 44 -2.85 -7.87 0.83
N SER A 45 -1.87 -7.79 1.71
CA SER A 45 -1.74 -6.68 2.66
C SER A 45 -1.51 -5.34 1.95
N VAL A 46 -0.65 -5.31 0.95
CA VAL A 46 -0.38 -4.11 0.15
C VAL A 46 -1.62 -3.66 -0.63
N GLY A 47 -2.40 -4.59 -1.17
CA GLY A 47 -3.65 -4.27 -1.86
C GLY A 47 -4.62 -3.52 -0.96
N ASN A 48 -4.81 -3.96 0.27
CA ASN A 48 -5.67 -3.31 1.24
C ASN A 48 -5.16 -1.90 1.61
N VAL A 49 -3.87 -1.75 1.83
CA VAL A 49 -3.26 -0.45 2.13
C VAL A 49 -3.44 0.53 0.96
N VAL A 50 -3.26 0.06 -0.27
CA VAL A 50 -3.47 0.90 -1.47
C VAL A 50 -4.92 1.35 -1.58
N HIS A 51 -5.86 0.46 -1.36
CA HIS A 51 -7.29 0.80 -1.35
C HIS A 51 -7.61 1.85 -0.28
N ASP A 52 -7.14 1.67 0.92
CA ASP A 52 -7.36 2.62 2.01
C ASP A 52 -6.73 3.99 1.71
N THR A 53 -5.56 4.01 1.09
CA THR A 53 -4.89 5.25 0.68
C THR A 53 -5.70 5.98 -0.40
N ILE A 54 -6.25 5.26 -1.36
CA ILE A 54 -7.11 5.84 -2.41
C ILE A 54 -8.39 6.42 -1.78
N ILE A 55 -9.03 5.70 -0.88
CA ILE A 55 -10.22 6.17 -0.17
C ILE A 55 -9.89 7.44 0.59
N THR A 56 -8.84 7.46 1.38
CA THR A 56 -8.41 8.64 2.13
C THR A 56 -8.19 9.85 1.23
N SER A 57 -7.47 9.65 0.12
CA SER A 57 -7.19 10.73 -0.84
C SER A 57 -8.47 11.24 -1.51
N THR A 58 -9.37 10.33 -1.86
CA THR A 58 -10.66 10.69 -2.47
C THR A 58 -11.54 11.45 -1.50
N VAL A 59 -11.62 11.01 -0.25
CA VAL A 59 -12.35 11.70 0.81
C VAL A 59 -11.83 13.13 0.98
N LYS A 60 -10.52 13.29 1.09
CA LYS A 60 -9.90 14.61 1.22
C LYS A 60 -10.21 15.49 0.02
N ALA A 61 -10.18 14.95 -1.20
CA ALA A 61 -10.51 15.69 -2.40
C ALA A 61 -11.99 16.10 -2.45
N GLU A 62 -12.89 15.22 -2.05
CA GLU A 62 -14.33 15.53 -1.99
C GLU A 62 -14.65 16.60 -0.94
N LEU A 63 -14.02 16.53 0.20
CA LEU A 63 -14.16 17.56 1.24
C LEU A 63 -13.61 18.91 0.76
N ALA A 64 -12.51 18.92 0.05
CA ALA A 64 -11.87 20.13 -0.46
C ALA A 64 -12.70 20.86 -1.54
N LYS A 65 -13.61 20.15 -2.21
CA LYS A 65 -14.51 20.77 -3.20
C LYS A 65 -15.59 21.63 -2.58
N ASP A 66 -15.87 21.47 -1.31
CA ASP A 66 -16.93 22.21 -0.64
C ASP A 66 -16.38 23.48 0.03
N VAL A 67 -16.70 24.61 -0.57
CA VAL A 67 -16.25 25.93 -0.11
C VAL A 67 -16.76 26.26 1.32
N ARG A 68 -17.81 25.57 1.75
CA ARG A 68 -18.38 25.78 3.09
C ARG A 68 -17.54 25.16 4.20
N LEU A 69 -16.62 24.28 3.81
CA LEU A 69 -15.74 23.59 4.75
C LEU A 69 -14.37 24.27 4.81
N GLU A 70 -14.35 25.56 5.09
CA GLU A 70 -13.12 26.34 5.23
C GLU A 70 -12.19 25.81 6.31
N THR A 71 -12.71 24.98 7.21
CA THR A 71 -11.98 24.37 8.33
C THR A 71 -11.39 23.00 7.98
N LEU A 72 -11.25 22.66 6.70
CA LEU A 72 -10.69 21.37 6.26
C LEU A 72 -9.27 21.10 6.75
N THR A 73 -8.55 22.13 7.13
CA THR A 73 -7.20 21.99 7.69
C THR A 73 -7.22 21.31 9.06
N ASP A 74 -8.36 21.34 9.74
CA ASP A 74 -8.52 20.78 11.07
C ASP A 74 -9.17 19.39 11.07
N ILE A 75 -9.52 18.87 9.89
CA ILE A 75 -10.12 17.54 9.75
C ILE A 75 -9.06 16.55 9.30
N GLU A 76 -8.82 15.56 10.12
CA GLU A 76 -7.96 14.43 9.79
C GLU A 76 -8.80 13.24 9.34
N VAL A 77 -8.37 12.60 8.27
CA VAL A 77 -9.04 11.44 7.67
C VAL A 77 -8.10 10.26 7.72
N SER A 78 -8.55 9.18 8.31
CA SER A 78 -7.83 7.90 8.36
C SER A 78 -8.74 6.80 7.85
N THR A 79 -8.21 5.88 7.05
CA THR A 79 -8.95 4.75 6.52
C THR A 79 -8.23 3.45 6.83
N THR A 80 -8.97 2.49 7.38
CA THR A 80 -8.47 1.14 7.66
C THR A 80 -9.55 0.14 7.24
N GLN A 81 -9.22 -0.74 6.30
CA GLN A 81 -10.13 -1.76 5.77
C GLN A 81 -11.49 -1.19 5.32
N GLY A 82 -11.46 -0.03 4.67
CA GLY A 82 -12.66 0.65 4.19
C GLY A 82 -13.44 1.42 5.26
N VAL A 83 -13.03 1.37 6.52
CA VAL A 83 -13.60 2.15 7.60
C VAL A 83 -12.89 3.50 7.70
N VAL A 84 -13.62 4.57 7.46
CA VAL A 84 -13.09 5.93 7.51
C VAL A 84 -13.36 6.52 8.89
N THR A 85 -12.32 6.97 9.55
CA THR A 85 -12.39 7.70 10.81
C THR A 85 -12.10 9.17 10.56
N LEU A 86 -13.02 10.02 11.00
CA LEU A 86 -12.90 11.47 10.88
C LEU A 86 -12.66 12.05 12.27
N THR A 87 -11.55 12.77 12.43
CA THR A 87 -11.22 13.49 13.66
C THR A 87 -10.96 14.94 13.35
N GLY A 88 -11.15 15.78 14.32
CA GLY A 88 -10.92 17.21 14.17
C GLY A 88 -12.06 18.05 14.70
N LYS A 89 -12.15 19.28 14.24
CA LYS A 89 -13.08 20.28 14.75
C LYS A 89 -13.93 20.83 13.61
N VAL A 90 -15.22 21.00 13.91
CA VAL A 90 -16.20 21.65 13.03
C VAL A 90 -16.96 22.70 13.84
N HIS A 91 -17.62 23.64 13.20
CA HIS A 91 -18.28 24.75 13.89
C HIS A 91 -19.73 24.44 14.31
N ASN A 92 -20.38 23.54 13.60
CA ASN A 92 -21.80 23.24 13.84
C ASN A 92 -22.15 21.81 13.46
N ARG A 93 -23.38 21.40 13.79
CA ARG A 93 -23.88 20.05 13.52
C ARG A 93 -24.10 19.81 12.02
N GLU A 94 -24.45 20.84 11.29
CA GLU A 94 -24.68 20.75 9.86
C GLU A 94 -23.37 20.41 9.12
N GLU A 95 -22.27 21.04 9.50
CA GLU A 95 -20.95 20.71 8.96
C GLU A 95 -20.56 19.26 9.27
N LYS A 96 -20.78 18.85 10.52
CA LYS A 96 -20.48 17.48 10.96
C LYS A 96 -21.26 16.46 10.14
N ALA A 97 -22.57 16.69 9.94
CA ALA A 97 -23.44 15.81 9.17
C ALA A 97 -23.08 15.82 7.68
N MET A 98 -22.73 16.98 7.14
CA MET A 98 -22.34 17.14 5.74
C MET A 98 -21.05 16.39 5.44
N VAL A 99 -20.06 16.51 6.29
CA VAL A 99 -18.79 15.77 6.15
C VAL A 99 -19.04 14.27 6.16
N GLU A 100 -19.85 13.79 7.10
CA GLU A 100 -20.18 12.37 7.19
C GLU A 100 -20.88 11.87 5.91
N GLN A 101 -21.84 12.63 5.42
CA GLN A 101 -22.59 12.26 4.21
C GLN A 101 -21.67 12.19 2.99
N LYS A 102 -20.83 13.19 2.80
CA LYS A 102 -19.85 13.20 1.70
C LYS A 102 -18.90 12.02 1.74
N VAL A 103 -18.46 11.65 2.93
CA VAL A 103 -17.57 10.50 3.11
C VAL A 103 -18.28 9.19 2.82
N ARG A 104 -19.55 9.05 3.22
CA ARG A 104 -20.36 7.86 2.91
C ARG A 104 -20.57 7.66 1.42
N ASP A 105 -20.65 8.74 0.67
CA ASP A 105 -20.87 8.70 -0.78
C ASP A 105 -19.61 8.32 -1.55
N VAL A 106 -18.46 8.29 -0.93
CA VAL A 106 -17.20 7.88 -1.56
C VAL A 106 -17.18 6.37 -1.79
N LYS A 107 -16.88 5.98 -3.02
CA LYS A 107 -16.81 4.58 -3.40
C LYS A 107 -15.71 3.85 -2.60
N GLY A 108 -16.07 2.71 -2.05
CA GLY A 108 -15.16 1.87 -1.26
C GLY A 108 -15.28 2.06 0.24
N VAL A 109 -15.97 3.10 0.70
CA VAL A 109 -16.23 3.33 2.12
C VAL A 109 -17.26 2.32 2.63
N VAL A 110 -16.87 1.53 3.62
CA VAL A 110 -17.71 0.52 4.26
C VAL A 110 -18.44 1.12 5.46
N LYS A 111 -17.76 1.95 6.23
CA LYS A 111 -18.29 2.56 7.45
C LYS A 111 -17.58 3.90 7.70
N VAL A 112 -18.30 4.82 8.31
CA VAL A 112 -17.75 6.11 8.74
C VAL A 112 -17.85 6.22 10.26
N ASN A 113 -16.71 6.43 10.91
CA ASN A 113 -16.64 6.79 12.31
C ASN A 113 -16.45 8.31 12.40
N ASN A 114 -17.50 9.01 12.75
CA ASN A 114 -17.47 10.47 12.82
C ASN A 114 -17.17 10.92 14.24
N GLU A 115 -15.89 11.18 14.50
CA GLU A 115 -15.38 11.66 15.80
C GLU A 115 -15.11 13.16 15.79
N LEU A 116 -15.71 13.89 14.86
CA LEU A 116 -15.57 15.34 14.79
C LEU A 116 -16.21 16.02 16.00
N GLN A 117 -15.48 16.96 16.56
CA GLN A 117 -15.92 17.76 17.71
C GLN A 117 -16.48 19.09 17.22
N ILE A 118 -17.63 19.46 17.76
CA ILE A 118 -18.24 20.76 17.48
C ILE A 118 -17.65 21.77 18.43
N VAL A 119 -16.97 22.77 17.88
CA VAL A 119 -16.44 23.90 18.65
C VAL A 119 -17.25 25.13 18.29
N SER A 120 -18.01 25.61 19.25
CA SER A 120 -18.71 26.87 19.07
C SER A 120 -17.71 28.04 19.08
N PRO A 121 -17.92 29.03 18.23
CA PRO A 121 -17.06 30.21 18.25
C PRO A 121 -17.14 30.98 19.54
#